data_5fb7086114ce5673ccec90348009d2ef
#
_entry.id   5fb7086114ce5673ccec90348009d2ef
#
_cell.length_a   1.000
_cell.length_b   1.000
_cell.length_c   1.000
_cell.angle_alpha   90.00
_cell.angle_beta   90.00
_cell.angle_gamma   90.00
#
_symmetry.space_group_name_H-M   'P 1'
#
loop_
_entity.id
_entity.type
_entity.pdbx_description
1 polymer ?
#
loop_
_entity_poly.entity_id
_entity_poly.type
_entity_poly.pdbx_seq_one_letter_code
_entity_poly.pdbx_strand_id
1 'polypeptide(L)'
;MSQEILSKLNTTHIEEISSSRNEPEWLKDYRKNSLSVYDNLPLETSPLYNKYTDAKKMDPDKVSLSTTTAETIPSFLQKRLGELENEICIIQIGTNIHKINLPDELKSKGLVISSISDAIQNNSELVKKALEASSSEEDRFTALNNAAFNSGIFIHIPRXFILEKPIYFLTCLSEDGHSTISRNVIFADESSKAAIVQELYSPKIETQQAYLELMNTNVGDNAQLDVTTLQMLDQSAVTFSTKRTDLGQDAKVNWYSGLFGSMLSRYKIEYFLNGTGASSNDSEVIFGNNEQSFDIQTNVNHESPATEGRVVEKSILRNKSKSLFKGMIRIKENASKSNSFLSGRSILLDKDAKSDAIPGLEIFTNDVKATHSASVAQIDEEQIFYLKTRCLSHEEAERTIVEGFLEPLSRKMSFQVRAWIAYLIESKWDNRELSINTDEELAKFVEIEETRYDENSEIEQHYKYR
;
A
#
# COMPACT_ATOMS: atom_id res chain seq x y z
N MET A 1 0.26 -2.96 -32.34
CA MET A 1 0.83 -1.85 -31.57
C MET A 1 2.17 -2.24 -31.00
N SER A 2 3.14 -1.32 -31.07
CA SER A 2 4.48 -1.61 -30.58
C SER A 2 4.52 -1.70 -29.06
N GLN A 3 5.29 -2.64 -28.53
CA GLN A 3 5.59 -2.70 -27.11
C GLN A 3 6.57 -1.58 -26.78
N GLU A 4 6.31 -0.89 -25.67
CA GLU A 4 7.19 0.17 -25.22
C GLU A 4 8.05 -0.35 -24.09
N ILE A 5 9.36 -0.14 -24.20
CA ILE A 5 10.30 -0.51 -23.14
C ILE A 5 10.53 0.72 -22.27
N LEU A 6 10.47 0.55 -20.96
CA LEU A 6 10.56 1.67 -20.01
C LEU A 6 11.82 2.52 -20.22
N SER A 7 12.96 1.88 -20.49
CA SER A 7 14.21 2.60 -20.69
C SER A 7 14.22 3.45 -21.96
N LYS A 8 13.28 3.22 -22.87
CA LYS A 8 13.18 3.93 -24.15
C LYS A 8 11.98 4.85 -24.24
N LEU A 9 11.35 5.12 -23.11
CA LEU A 9 10.16 5.98 -23.05
C LEU A 9 10.51 7.37 -23.58
N ASN A 10 9.67 7.90 -24.48
CA ASN A 10 9.90 9.20 -25.10
C ASN A 10 8.58 9.94 -25.36
N THR A 11 8.68 11.15 -25.87
CA THR A 11 7.52 12.02 -26.11
C THR A 11 6.50 11.39 -27.06
N THR A 12 6.94 10.62 -28.05
CA THR A 12 6.03 9.95 -28.97
C THR A 12 5.11 8.97 -28.23
N HIS A 13 5.66 8.22 -27.28
CA HIS A 13 4.88 7.28 -26.49
C HIS A 13 3.83 8.00 -25.62
N ILE A 14 4.24 9.13 -25.05
CA ILE A 14 3.31 9.95 -24.23
C ILE A 14 2.17 10.47 -25.11
N GLU A 15 2.49 10.93 -26.31
CA GLU A 15 1.46 11.40 -27.25
C GLU A 15 0.50 10.28 -27.65
N GLU A 16 1.01 9.06 -27.84
CA GLU A 16 0.16 7.91 -28.16
C GLU A 16 -0.82 7.61 -27.02
N ILE A 17 -0.35 7.64 -25.77
CA ILE A 17 -1.23 7.44 -24.60
C ILE A 17 -2.33 8.49 -24.59
N SER A 18 -1.97 9.77 -24.74
CA SER A 18 -2.93 10.86 -24.71
C SER A 18 -3.95 10.76 -25.84
N SER A 19 -3.48 10.45 -27.06
CA SER A 19 -4.36 10.37 -28.23
C SER A 19 -5.32 9.18 -28.13
N SER A 20 -4.82 8.03 -27.67
CA SER A 20 -5.65 6.83 -27.57
C SER A 20 -6.78 6.98 -26.53
N ARG A 21 -6.60 7.87 -25.57
CA ARG A 21 -7.57 8.09 -24.51
C ARG A 21 -8.34 9.41 -24.64
N ASN A 22 -8.09 10.12 -25.73
CA ASN A 22 -8.75 11.40 -26.02
C ASN A 22 -8.62 12.37 -24.84
N GLU A 23 -7.41 12.49 -24.31
CA GLU A 23 -7.15 13.30 -23.13
C GLU A 23 -7.18 14.81 -23.43
N PRO A 24 -7.58 15.64 -22.46
CA PRO A 24 -7.58 17.10 -22.67
C PRO A 24 -6.16 17.65 -22.75
N GLU A 25 -6.03 18.84 -23.35
CA GLU A 25 -4.74 19.47 -23.61
C GLU A 25 -3.93 19.71 -22.34
N TRP A 26 -4.59 20.09 -21.23
CA TRP A 26 -3.88 20.34 -19.98
C TRP A 26 -3.15 19.07 -19.51
N LEU A 27 -3.75 17.89 -19.73
CA LEU A 27 -3.13 16.64 -19.32
C LEU A 27 -1.98 16.26 -20.24
N LYS A 28 -2.09 16.53 -21.54
CA LYS A 28 -0.99 16.30 -22.46
C LYS A 28 0.23 17.12 -22.05
N ASP A 29 0.02 18.39 -21.72
CA ASP A 29 1.10 19.27 -21.28
C ASP A 29 1.70 18.80 -19.95
N TYR A 30 0.86 18.39 -19.02
CA TYR A 30 1.28 17.85 -17.72
C TYR A 30 2.19 16.63 -17.92
N ARG A 31 1.79 15.72 -18.79
CA ARG A 31 2.58 14.52 -19.06
C ARG A 31 3.94 14.87 -19.69
N LYS A 32 3.96 15.75 -20.68
CA LYS A 32 5.21 16.12 -21.35
C LYS A 32 6.18 16.81 -20.40
N ASN A 33 5.68 17.72 -19.59
CA ASN A 33 6.52 18.40 -18.60
C ASN A 33 7.10 17.40 -17.58
N SER A 34 6.28 16.43 -17.18
CA SER A 34 6.71 15.42 -16.23
C SER A 34 7.77 14.48 -16.81
N LEU A 35 7.65 14.16 -18.09
CA LEU A 35 8.67 13.32 -18.75
C LEU A 35 10.03 14.02 -18.75
N SER A 36 10.05 15.32 -19.01
CA SER A 36 11.27 16.11 -18.96
C SER A 36 11.92 16.05 -17.57
N VAL A 37 11.10 16.16 -16.52
CA VAL A 37 11.59 16.06 -15.13
C VAL A 37 12.14 14.64 -14.90
N TYR A 38 11.39 13.61 -15.30
CA TYR A 38 11.80 12.23 -15.13
C TYR A 38 13.19 11.96 -15.73
N ASP A 39 13.42 12.46 -16.94
CA ASP A 39 14.68 12.23 -17.64
C ASP A 39 15.88 12.85 -16.91
N ASN A 40 15.66 13.84 -16.06
CA ASN A 40 16.72 14.59 -15.41
C ASN A 40 16.91 14.26 -13.92
N LEU A 41 16.06 13.41 -13.32
CA LEU A 41 16.17 13.08 -11.91
C LEU A 41 16.94 11.77 -11.68
N PRO A 42 17.73 11.69 -10.58
CA PRO A 42 18.37 10.41 -10.21
C PRO A 42 17.36 9.44 -9.60
N LEU A 43 17.77 8.19 -9.44
CA LEU A 43 16.93 7.16 -8.82
C LEU A 43 16.54 7.51 -7.38
N GLU A 44 17.46 8.12 -6.64
CA GLU A 44 17.20 8.55 -5.26
C GLU A 44 17.70 9.97 -5.10
N THR A 45 16.79 10.86 -4.74
CA THR A 45 17.12 12.28 -4.59
C THR A 45 17.70 12.61 -3.21
N SER A 46 17.45 11.77 -2.21
CA SER A 46 17.96 12.01 -0.87
C SER A 46 19.38 11.47 -0.71
N PRO A 47 20.37 12.33 -0.39
CA PRO A 47 21.73 11.84 -0.11
C PRO A 47 21.76 10.83 1.06
N LEU A 48 20.87 11.02 2.03
CA LEU A 48 20.81 10.13 3.19
C LEU A 48 20.43 8.71 2.80
N TYR A 49 19.50 8.55 1.87
CA TYR A 49 18.96 7.23 1.54
C TYR A 49 19.63 6.58 0.33
N ASN A 50 20.43 7.32 -0.41
CA ASN A 50 20.98 6.87 -1.68
C ASN A 50 21.74 5.55 -1.60
N LYS A 51 22.55 5.38 -0.58
CA LYS A 51 23.37 4.17 -0.44
C LYS A 51 22.60 2.96 0.06
N TYR A 52 21.37 3.15 0.52
CA TYR A 52 20.56 2.08 1.09
C TYR A 52 19.50 1.53 0.13
N THR A 53 19.21 2.25 -0.92
CA THR A 53 18.10 1.87 -1.81
C THR A 53 18.47 0.69 -2.71
N ASP A 54 17.51 -0.22 -2.89
CA ASP A 54 17.64 -1.36 -3.79
C ASP A 54 16.90 -1.13 -5.12
N ALA A 55 16.59 0.12 -5.45
CA ALA A 55 15.84 0.45 -6.67
C ALA A 55 16.49 -0.12 -7.93
N LYS A 56 17.81 -0.38 -7.88
CA LYS A 56 18.55 -0.98 -9.00
C LYS A 56 18.08 -2.38 -9.36
N LYS A 57 17.33 -3.04 -8.50
CA LYS A 57 16.78 -4.37 -8.81
C LYS A 57 15.73 -4.33 -9.92
N MET A 58 15.11 -3.16 -10.16
CA MET A 58 14.26 -2.98 -11.32
C MET A 58 15.15 -2.61 -12.51
N ASP A 59 15.08 -3.42 -13.55
CA ASP A 59 15.85 -3.18 -14.77
C ASP A 59 14.93 -2.55 -15.82
N PRO A 60 15.06 -1.24 -16.10
CA PRO A 60 14.15 -0.59 -17.05
C PRO A 60 14.22 -1.15 -18.48
N ASP A 61 15.30 -1.84 -18.84
CA ASP A 61 15.41 -2.49 -20.14
C ASP A 61 14.51 -3.72 -20.26
N LYS A 62 14.09 -4.27 -19.14
CA LYS A 62 13.25 -5.47 -19.08
C LYS A 62 11.79 -5.18 -18.82
N VAL A 63 11.44 -3.92 -18.50
CA VAL A 63 10.05 -3.54 -18.21
C VAL A 63 9.37 -3.13 -19.50
N SER A 64 8.40 -3.95 -19.91
CA SER A 64 7.66 -3.74 -21.15
C SER A 64 6.29 -3.15 -20.85
N LEU A 65 6.01 -2.01 -21.46
CA LEU A 65 4.73 -1.31 -21.31
C LEU A 65 3.89 -1.50 -22.56
N SER A 66 2.59 -1.60 -22.39
CA SER A 66 1.66 -1.69 -23.51
C SER A 66 0.51 -0.73 -23.30
N THR A 67 0.03 -0.17 -24.40
CA THR A 67 -1.17 0.67 -24.38
C THR A 67 -2.44 -0.18 -24.42
N THR A 68 -2.32 -1.43 -24.85
CA THR A 68 -3.44 -2.38 -24.88
C THR A 68 -2.96 -3.73 -24.37
N THR A 69 -3.71 -4.32 -23.46
CA THR A 69 -3.42 -5.66 -22.95
C THR A 69 -4.52 -6.62 -23.40
N ALA A 70 -4.14 -7.86 -23.64
CA ALA A 70 -5.12 -8.91 -23.91
C ALA A 70 -5.96 -9.13 -22.65
N GLU A 71 -7.25 -9.32 -22.84
CA GLU A 71 -8.17 -9.52 -21.72
C GLU A 71 -8.20 -10.99 -21.27
N THR A 72 -7.02 -11.53 -20.98
CA THR A 72 -6.92 -12.89 -20.49
C THR A 72 -6.85 -12.87 -18.97
N ILE A 73 -7.84 -13.50 -18.34
CA ILE A 73 -7.89 -13.60 -16.88
C ILE A 73 -7.01 -14.76 -16.45
N PRO A 74 -5.99 -14.54 -15.63
CA PRO A 74 -5.18 -15.65 -15.15
C PRO A 74 -6.03 -16.69 -14.41
N SER A 75 -5.75 -17.96 -14.66
CA SER A 75 -6.57 -19.05 -14.09
C SER A 75 -6.56 -19.04 -12.56
N PHE A 76 -5.43 -18.67 -11.96
CA PHE A 76 -5.34 -18.65 -10.49
C PHE A 76 -6.26 -17.60 -9.86
N LEU A 77 -6.70 -16.61 -10.63
CA LEU A 77 -7.52 -15.49 -10.13
C LEU A 77 -9.01 -15.79 -10.22
N GLN A 78 -9.41 -16.83 -10.95
CA GLN A 78 -10.83 -17.11 -11.21
C GLN A 78 -11.65 -17.26 -9.94
N LYS A 79 -11.13 -17.97 -8.96
CA LYS A 79 -11.82 -18.17 -7.69
C LYS A 79 -12.08 -16.85 -6.98
N ARG A 80 -11.02 -16.01 -6.90
CA ARG A 80 -11.16 -14.70 -6.22
C ARG A 80 -12.18 -13.81 -6.95
N LEU A 81 -12.16 -13.80 -8.27
CA LEU A 81 -13.12 -13.00 -9.04
C LEU A 81 -14.56 -13.48 -8.80
N GLY A 82 -14.76 -14.79 -8.66
CA GLY A 82 -16.07 -15.34 -8.31
C GLY A 82 -16.55 -14.86 -6.95
N GLU A 83 -15.63 -14.76 -5.98
CA GLU A 83 -15.97 -14.27 -4.63
C GLU A 83 -16.37 -12.79 -4.63
N LEU A 84 -15.83 -12.03 -5.58
CA LEU A 84 -16.14 -10.60 -5.67
C LEU A 84 -17.37 -10.30 -6.53
N GLU A 85 -18.00 -11.31 -7.12
CA GLU A 85 -19.09 -11.14 -8.07
C GLU A 85 -20.21 -10.25 -7.55
N ASN A 86 -20.55 -10.35 -6.27
CA ASN A 86 -21.64 -9.61 -5.66
C ASN A 86 -21.15 -8.51 -4.71
N GLU A 87 -19.86 -8.25 -4.69
CA GLU A 87 -19.29 -7.19 -3.85
C GLU A 87 -19.17 -5.89 -4.64
N ILE A 88 -19.16 -4.76 -3.93
CA ILE A 88 -18.85 -3.49 -4.57
C ILE A 88 -17.37 -3.54 -4.95
N CYS A 89 -17.06 -3.45 -6.25
CA CYS A 89 -15.68 -3.65 -6.67
C CYS A 89 -15.34 -2.99 -7.99
N ILE A 90 -14.04 -2.81 -8.18
CA ILE A 90 -13.45 -2.50 -9.48
C ILE A 90 -12.25 -3.41 -9.66
N ILE A 91 -12.22 -4.09 -10.81
CA ILE A 91 -11.19 -5.10 -11.12
C ILE A 91 -10.45 -4.67 -12.36
N GLN A 92 -9.14 -4.49 -12.21
CA GLN A 92 -8.25 -4.12 -13.32
C GLN A 92 -7.34 -5.30 -13.63
N ILE A 93 -7.33 -5.71 -14.92
CA ILE A 93 -6.41 -6.75 -15.39
C ILE A 93 -5.47 -6.07 -16.40
N GLY A 94 -4.18 -6.04 -16.08
CA GLY A 94 -3.25 -5.26 -16.88
C GLY A 94 -3.64 -3.79 -16.81
N THR A 95 -3.85 -3.18 -17.98
CA THR A 95 -4.25 -1.78 -18.06
C THR A 95 -5.75 -1.59 -18.27
N ASN A 96 -6.52 -2.68 -18.34
CA ASN A 96 -7.94 -2.63 -18.66
C ASN A 96 -8.81 -2.87 -17.43
N ILE A 97 -9.92 -2.18 -17.37
CA ILE A 97 -10.94 -2.45 -16.35
C ILE A 97 -11.74 -3.65 -16.83
N HIS A 98 -11.62 -4.75 -16.09
CA HIS A 98 -12.34 -5.99 -16.39
C HIS A 98 -13.79 -5.94 -15.93
N LYS A 99 -14.02 -5.33 -14.75
CA LYS A 99 -15.36 -5.32 -14.16
C LYS A 99 -15.49 -4.18 -13.16
N ILE A 100 -16.65 -3.54 -13.17
CA ILE A 100 -17.05 -2.64 -12.10
C ILE A 100 -18.43 -3.12 -11.63
N ASN A 101 -18.55 -3.38 -10.33
CA ASN A 101 -19.83 -3.69 -9.72
C ASN A 101 -20.20 -2.57 -8.75
N LEU A 102 -21.11 -1.72 -9.18
CA LEU A 102 -21.60 -0.59 -8.39
C LEU A 102 -23.11 -0.62 -8.43
N PRO A 103 -23.78 -0.99 -7.33
CA PRO A 103 -25.25 -1.02 -7.32
C PRO A 103 -25.87 0.32 -7.70
N ASP A 104 -26.92 0.27 -8.48
CA ASP A 104 -27.61 1.47 -8.98
C ASP A 104 -28.05 2.39 -7.84
N GLU A 105 -28.47 1.84 -6.72
CA GLU A 105 -28.87 2.61 -5.55
C GLU A 105 -27.71 3.50 -5.04
N LEU A 106 -26.51 2.95 -4.98
CA LEU A 106 -25.36 3.71 -4.51
C LEU A 106 -24.90 4.71 -5.55
N LYS A 107 -24.97 4.33 -6.82
CA LYS A 107 -24.62 5.22 -7.92
C LYS A 107 -25.55 6.43 -7.95
N SER A 108 -26.84 6.23 -7.75
CA SER A 108 -27.83 7.32 -7.74
C SER A 108 -27.62 8.26 -6.56
N LYS A 109 -26.99 7.79 -5.48
CA LYS A 109 -26.66 8.63 -4.32
C LYS A 109 -25.33 9.35 -4.49
N GLY A 110 -24.65 9.15 -5.61
CA GLY A 110 -23.45 9.90 -5.95
C GLY A 110 -22.12 9.18 -5.81
N LEU A 111 -22.13 7.91 -5.41
CA LEU A 111 -20.87 7.14 -5.36
C LEU A 111 -20.37 6.91 -6.78
N VAL A 112 -19.09 7.23 -7.03
CA VAL A 112 -18.46 7.04 -8.34
C VAL A 112 -17.33 6.03 -8.19
N ILE A 113 -17.35 5.02 -9.04
CA ILE A 113 -16.26 4.05 -9.18
C ILE A 113 -16.03 3.91 -10.69
N SER A 114 -14.83 4.25 -11.14
CA SER A 114 -14.55 4.21 -12.58
C SER A 114 -13.07 4.02 -12.85
N SER A 115 -12.71 3.84 -14.13
CA SER A 115 -11.32 3.93 -14.54
C SER A 115 -10.85 5.38 -14.37
N ILE A 116 -9.53 5.57 -14.23
CA ILE A 116 -8.99 6.93 -14.22
C ILE A 116 -9.26 7.63 -15.56
N SER A 117 -9.24 6.88 -16.65
CA SER A 117 -9.51 7.44 -17.97
C SER A 117 -10.91 8.03 -18.06
N ASP A 118 -11.91 7.29 -17.57
CA ASP A 118 -13.29 7.81 -17.55
C ASP A 118 -13.42 9.02 -16.62
N ALA A 119 -12.70 9.00 -15.49
CA ALA A 119 -12.76 10.10 -14.53
C ALA A 119 -12.13 11.38 -15.11
N ILE A 120 -11.10 11.25 -15.92
CA ILE A 120 -10.51 12.41 -16.62
C ILE A 120 -11.58 13.11 -17.47
N GLN A 121 -12.48 12.35 -18.09
CA GLN A 121 -13.56 12.94 -18.89
C GLN A 121 -14.72 13.46 -18.02
N ASN A 122 -15.11 12.71 -17.01
CA ASN A 122 -16.33 12.96 -16.26
C ASN A 122 -16.16 13.65 -14.91
N ASN A 123 -14.95 13.58 -14.34
CA ASN A 123 -14.62 14.15 -13.02
C ASN A 123 -13.31 14.92 -13.11
N SER A 124 -13.16 15.68 -14.17
CA SER A 124 -11.90 16.29 -14.56
C SER A 124 -11.27 17.16 -13.48
N GLU A 125 -12.10 17.96 -12.78
CA GLU A 125 -11.56 18.87 -11.76
C GLU A 125 -10.97 18.13 -10.57
N LEU A 126 -11.61 17.05 -10.12
CA LEU A 126 -11.09 16.26 -9.02
C LEU A 126 -9.79 15.54 -9.44
N VAL A 127 -9.78 14.98 -10.64
CA VAL A 127 -8.58 14.33 -11.15
C VAL A 127 -7.43 15.34 -11.25
N LYS A 128 -7.69 16.50 -11.79
CA LYS A 128 -6.67 17.55 -11.92
C LYS A 128 -6.10 17.95 -10.56
N LYS A 129 -6.98 18.11 -9.57
CA LYS A 129 -6.56 18.41 -8.19
C LYS A 129 -5.61 17.34 -7.65
N ALA A 130 -5.96 16.06 -7.86
CA ALA A 130 -5.13 14.95 -7.41
C ALA A 130 -3.77 14.92 -8.14
N LEU A 131 -3.78 15.13 -9.46
CA LEU A 131 -2.55 15.11 -10.23
C LEU A 131 -1.61 16.23 -9.79
N GLU A 132 -2.15 17.41 -9.56
CA GLU A 132 -1.36 18.58 -9.16
C GLU A 132 -0.83 18.47 -7.73
N ALA A 133 -1.43 17.62 -6.88
CA ALA A 133 -0.95 17.44 -5.50
C ALA A 133 0.39 16.73 -5.43
N SER A 134 0.76 15.95 -6.45
CA SER A 134 2.02 15.20 -6.47
C SER A 134 2.97 15.77 -7.53
N SER A 135 3.92 16.56 -7.07
CA SER A 135 4.88 17.20 -7.96
C SER A 135 5.86 16.21 -8.56
N SER A 136 6.10 16.32 -9.86
CA SER A 136 7.11 15.50 -10.54
C SER A 136 8.51 15.71 -9.98
N GLU A 137 8.76 16.84 -9.34
CA GLU A 137 10.07 17.14 -8.76
C GLU A 137 10.36 16.39 -7.47
N GLU A 138 9.34 15.76 -6.85
CA GLU A 138 9.52 15.01 -5.62
C GLU A 138 10.50 13.84 -5.78
N ASP A 139 10.29 13.03 -6.78
CA ASP A 139 11.21 11.95 -7.10
C ASP A 139 10.95 11.41 -8.51
N ARG A 140 11.88 10.59 -8.97
CA ARG A 140 11.86 10.07 -10.33
C ARG A 140 10.62 9.21 -10.62
N PHE A 141 10.14 8.45 -9.64
CA PHE A 141 8.99 7.56 -9.84
C PHE A 141 7.68 8.33 -9.87
N THR A 142 7.58 9.41 -9.10
CA THR A 142 6.44 10.33 -9.20
C THR A 142 6.39 10.97 -10.59
N ALA A 143 7.55 11.44 -11.07
CA ALA A 143 7.63 12.03 -12.41
C ALA A 143 7.24 11.01 -13.48
N LEU A 144 7.70 9.77 -13.35
CA LEU A 144 7.36 8.72 -14.31
C LEU A 144 5.86 8.47 -14.36
N ASN A 145 5.24 8.35 -13.19
CA ASN A 145 3.79 8.13 -13.14
C ASN A 145 3.04 9.31 -13.75
N ASN A 146 3.41 10.53 -13.36
CA ASN A 146 2.77 11.73 -13.92
C ASN A 146 2.88 11.77 -15.44
N ALA A 147 4.01 11.34 -15.98
CA ALA A 147 4.26 11.38 -17.43
C ALA A 147 3.54 10.28 -18.19
N ALA A 148 3.51 9.07 -17.63
CA ALA A 148 3.24 7.88 -18.44
C ALA A 148 2.17 6.94 -17.87
N PHE A 149 1.39 7.35 -16.86
CA PHE A 149 0.38 6.43 -16.35
C PHE A 149 -0.55 5.98 -17.49
N ASN A 150 -0.75 4.65 -17.55
CA ASN A 150 -1.54 4.04 -18.61
C ASN A 150 -2.77 3.31 -18.06
N SER A 151 -3.03 3.43 -16.77
CA SER A 151 -4.09 2.71 -16.08
C SER A 151 -4.39 3.39 -14.76
N GLY A 152 -5.40 2.90 -14.08
CA GLY A 152 -5.71 3.37 -12.74
C GLY A 152 -7.21 3.44 -12.51
N ILE A 153 -7.56 3.70 -11.26
CA ILE A 153 -8.95 3.77 -10.85
C ILE A 153 -9.25 5.11 -10.18
N PHE A 154 -10.54 5.41 -10.15
CA PHE A 154 -11.06 6.60 -9.50
C PHE A 154 -12.24 6.21 -8.63
N ILE A 155 -12.20 6.63 -7.36
CA ILE A 155 -13.30 6.41 -6.43
C ILE A 155 -13.65 7.75 -5.80
N HIS A 156 -14.92 8.15 -5.87
CA HIS A 156 -15.38 9.37 -5.23
C HIS A 156 -16.57 9.04 -4.33
N ILE A 157 -16.35 9.21 -3.04
CA ILE A 157 -17.36 8.98 -1.99
C ILE A 157 -17.91 10.35 -1.63
N PRO A 158 -19.20 10.62 -1.93
CA PRO A 158 -19.72 11.99 -1.77
C PRO A 158 -19.97 12.36 -0.33
N ARG A 159 -20.18 13.63 -0.11
CA ARG A 159 -20.46 14.18 1.20
C ARG A 159 -21.60 13.43 1.89
N UNK A 160 -21.17 13.02 3.24
CA UNK A 160 -22.03 12.54 3.93
C UNK A 160 -22.38 11.26 3.71
N PHE A 161 -21.89 10.63 2.90
CA PHE A 161 -22.16 9.27 2.45
C PHE A 161 -21.53 8.27 3.44
N ILE A 162 -22.35 7.40 4.02
CA ILE A 162 -21.86 6.37 4.95
C ILE A 162 -22.00 5.03 4.23
N LEU A 163 -20.88 4.41 3.89
CA LEU A 163 -20.86 3.13 3.19
C LEU A 163 -20.47 2.04 4.16
N GLU A 164 -21.34 1.08 4.38
CA GLU A 164 -21.12 0.02 5.36
C GLU A 164 -20.26 -1.12 4.83
N LYS A 165 -20.43 -1.45 3.55
CA LYS A 165 -19.65 -2.53 2.93
C LYS A 165 -18.39 -1.98 2.29
N PRO A 166 -17.28 -2.70 2.33
CA PRO A 166 -16.06 -2.20 1.70
C PRO A 166 -16.15 -2.18 0.19
N ILE A 167 -15.37 -1.30 -0.42
CA ILE A 167 -15.15 -1.30 -1.87
C ILE A 167 -13.86 -2.09 -2.11
N TYR A 168 -13.94 -3.14 -2.93
CA TYR A 168 -12.77 -3.92 -3.29
C TYR A 168 -12.17 -3.36 -4.58
N PHE A 169 -10.87 -3.14 -4.55
CA PHE A 169 -10.10 -2.65 -5.67
C PHE A 169 -8.99 -3.67 -5.94
N LEU A 170 -9.16 -4.47 -7.00
CA LEU A 170 -8.23 -5.52 -7.32
C LEU A 170 -7.49 -5.21 -8.61
N THR A 171 -6.17 -5.34 -8.58
CA THR A 171 -5.34 -5.22 -9.78
C THR A 171 -4.52 -6.49 -9.93
N CYS A 172 -4.55 -7.06 -11.14
CA CYS A 172 -3.68 -8.17 -11.50
C CYS A 172 -2.89 -7.80 -12.75
N LEU A 173 -1.58 -7.98 -12.70
CA LEU A 173 -0.75 -7.77 -13.89
C LEU A 173 -1.08 -8.82 -14.94
N SER A 174 -0.88 -8.48 -16.21
CA SER A 174 -1.31 -9.34 -17.31
C SER A 174 -0.37 -10.52 -17.54
N GLU A 175 -0.93 -11.61 -18.08
CA GLU A 175 -0.16 -12.82 -18.37
C GLU A 175 0.81 -12.65 -19.53
N ASP A 176 0.64 -11.62 -20.36
CA ASP A 176 1.53 -11.36 -21.47
C ASP A 176 2.87 -10.72 -21.06
N GLY A 177 3.04 -10.46 -19.77
CA GLY A 177 4.29 -9.92 -19.25
C GLY A 177 4.41 -8.41 -19.29
N HIS A 178 3.38 -7.71 -19.77
CA HIS A 178 3.40 -6.25 -19.79
C HIS A 178 3.23 -5.68 -18.39
N SER A 179 3.91 -4.57 -18.15
CA SER A 179 3.87 -3.85 -16.87
C SER A 179 2.86 -2.73 -16.93
N THR A 180 2.42 -2.28 -15.75
CA THR A 180 1.46 -1.17 -15.66
C THR A 180 2.03 -0.02 -14.86
N ILE A 181 1.65 1.19 -15.28
CA ILE A 181 1.89 2.42 -14.53
C ILE A 181 0.51 2.94 -14.17
N SER A 182 0.14 2.79 -12.89
CA SER A 182 -1.23 3.09 -12.44
C SER A 182 -1.30 4.39 -11.67
N ARG A 183 -2.28 5.21 -12.01
CA ARG A 183 -2.63 6.38 -11.22
C ARG A 183 -3.97 6.12 -10.56
N ASN A 184 -3.97 6.00 -9.24
CA ASN A 184 -5.17 5.70 -8.48
C ASN A 184 -5.56 6.91 -7.66
N VAL A 185 -6.83 7.29 -7.71
CA VAL A 185 -7.32 8.52 -7.07
C VAL A 185 -8.57 8.20 -6.27
N ILE A 186 -8.55 8.61 -4.99
CA ILE A 186 -9.68 8.41 -4.09
C ILE A 186 -10.02 9.76 -3.44
N PHE A 187 -11.29 10.13 -3.51
CA PHE A 187 -11.82 11.27 -2.76
C PHE A 187 -12.92 10.79 -1.83
N ALA A 188 -12.75 11.04 -0.55
CA ALA A 188 -13.78 10.82 0.47
C ALA A 188 -14.16 12.22 0.97
N ASP A 189 -15.34 12.69 0.54
CA ASP A 189 -15.75 14.06 0.83
C ASP A 189 -16.17 14.25 2.29
N GLU A 190 -16.40 15.48 2.65
CA GLU A 190 -16.75 15.89 4.02
C GLU A 190 -17.79 14.98 4.66
N SER A 191 -17.48 14.52 5.87
CA SER A 191 -18.38 13.72 6.71
C SER A 191 -18.77 12.38 6.12
N SER A 192 -18.03 11.89 5.12
CA SER A 192 -18.24 10.56 4.56
C SER A 192 -17.51 9.52 5.38
N LYS A 193 -17.91 8.25 5.22
CA LYS A 193 -17.25 7.13 5.88
C LYS A 193 -17.27 5.92 4.96
N ALA A 194 -16.10 5.30 4.76
CA ALA A 194 -16.00 4.15 3.88
C ALA A 194 -14.75 3.32 4.19
N ALA A 195 -14.74 2.09 3.67
CA ALA A 195 -13.57 1.22 3.70
C ALA A 195 -13.25 0.76 2.29
N ILE A 196 -11.95 0.69 1.98
CA ILE A 196 -11.47 0.25 0.67
C ILE A 196 -10.43 -0.84 0.90
N VAL A 197 -10.52 -1.92 0.14
CA VAL A 197 -9.55 -3.01 0.18
C VAL A 197 -8.86 -3.09 -1.18
N GLN A 198 -7.56 -2.84 -1.19
CA GLN A 198 -6.73 -2.94 -2.38
C GLN A 198 -6.01 -4.28 -2.37
N GLU A 199 -6.18 -5.05 -3.45
CA GLU A 199 -5.53 -6.34 -3.62
C GLU A 199 -4.68 -6.31 -4.88
N LEU A 200 -3.43 -6.76 -4.78
CA LEU A 200 -2.48 -6.76 -5.89
C LEU A 200 -1.99 -8.17 -6.16
N TYR A 201 -2.14 -8.62 -7.40
CA TYR A 201 -1.74 -9.95 -7.87
C TYR A 201 -0.93 -9.88 -9.16
N SER A 202 -0.12 -10.87 -9.41
CA SER A 202 0.54 -11.03 -10.70
C SER A 202 0.74 -12.51 -11.03
N PRO A 203 0.81 -12.86 -12.34
CA PRO A 203 1.08 -14.24 -12.72
C PRO A 203 2.55 -14.58 -12.49
N LYS A 204 2.84 -15.88 -12.46
CA LYS A 204 4.23 -16.36 -12.44
C LYS A 204 4.74 -16.35 -13.87
N ILE A 205 5.71 -15.48 -14.13
CA ILE A 205 6.32 -15.38 -15.45
C ILE A 205 7.84 -15.26 -15.30
N GLU A 206 8.57 -15.54 -16.38
CA GLU A 206 10.03 -15.52 -16.34
C GLU A 206 10.63 -14.13 -16.51
N THR A 207 9.93 -13.23 -17.23
CA THR A 207 10.41 -11.87 -17.45
C THR A 207 10.05 -10.99 -16.26
N GLN A 208 10.81 -9.93 -16.05
CA GLN A 208 10.51 -8.98 -15.00
C GLN A 208 9.25 -8.18 -15.35
N GLN A 209 8.31 -8.16 -14.45
CA GLN A 209 7.07 -7.42 -14.63
C GLN A 209 6.95 -6.41 -13.50
N ALA A 210 6.59 -5.17 -13.84
CA ALA A 210 6.54 -4.10 -12.85
C ALA A 210 5.13 -3.58 -12.63
N TYR A 211 4.81 -3.30 -11.38
CA TYR A 211 3.64 -2.53 -11.01
C TYR A 211 4.13 -1.21 -10.42
N LEU A 212 3.89 -0.11 -11.16
CA LEU A 212 4.33 1.22 -10.77
C LEU A 212 3.09 2.06 -10.44
N GLU A 213 2.95 2.44 -9.18
CA GLU A 213 1.73 3.09 -8.70
C GLU A 213 2.01 4.46 -8.11
N LEU A 214 1.12 5.41 -8.41
CA LEU A 214 1.00 6.64 -7.63
C LEU A 214 -0.47 6.76 -7.24
N MET A 215 -0.73 6.80 -5.93
CA MET A 215 -2.08 6.84 -5.39
C MET A 215 -2.27 8.12 -4.59
N ASN A 216 -3.26 8.90 -4.98
CA ASN A 216 -3.65 10.12 -4.27
C ASN A 216 -4.98 9.89 -3.57
N THR A 217 -5.00 10.09 -2.25
CA THR A 217 -6.19 9.93 -1.44
C THR A 217 -6.47 11.24 -0.72
N ASN A 218 -7.68 11.74 -0.84
CA ASN A 218 -8.10 12.95 -0.16
C ASN A 218 -9.22 12.60 0.82
N VAL A 219 -9.01 12.89 2.09
CA VAL A 219 -10.00 12.63 3.14
C VAL A 219 -10.48 13.99 3.63
N GLY A 220 -11.71 14.34 3.28
CA GLY A 220 -12.28 15.65 3.56
C GLY A 220 -12.60 15.85 5.05
N ASP A 221 -13.00 17.07 5.39
CA ASP A 221 -13.28 17.42 6.77
C ASP A 221 -14.27 16.44 7.42
N ASN A 222 -13.95 15.97 8.62
CA ASN A 222 -14.76 15.02 9.38
C ASN A 222 -14.99 13.66 8.70
N ALA A 223 -14.34 13.41 7.57
CA ALA A 223 -14.49 12.11 6.90
C ALA A 223 -13.60 11.06 7.57
N GLN A 224 -14.00 9.82 7.44
CA GLN A 224 -13.22 8.69 7.95
C GLN A 224 -13.07 7.65 6.85
N LEU A 225 -11.84 7.26 6.60
CA LEU A 225 -11.53 6.28 5.55
C LEU A 225 -10.62 5.20 6.13
N ASP A 226 -11.03 3.93 5.96
CA ASP A 226 -10.18 2.79 6.30
C ASP A 226 -9.72 2.15 4.99
N VAL A 227 -8.41 1.98 4.83
CA VAL A 227 -7.85 1.36 3.63
C VAL A 227 -6.99 0.18 4.03
N THR A 228 -7.17 -0.93 3.34
CA THR A 228 -6.32 -2.11 3.49
C THR A 228 -5.62 -2.37 2.16
N THR A 229 -4.30 -2.50 2.20
CA THR A 229 -3.51 -2.87 1.02
C THR A 229 -2.92 -4.25 1.27
N LEU A 230 -3.25 -5.20 0.38
CA LEU A 230 -2.68 -6.55 0.44
C LEU A 230 -1.90 -6.77 -0.87
N GLN A 231 -0.57 -6.79 -0.75
CA GLN A 231 0.29 -6.91 -1.92
C GLN A 231 0.78 -8.35 -2.00
N MET A 232 0.28 -9.05 -3.01
CA MET A 232 0.49 -10.48 -3.22
C MET A 232 1.07 -10.75 -4.61
N LEU A 233 1.89 -9.81 -5.10
CA LEU A 233 2.54 -9.98 -6.40
C LEU A 233 3.52 -11.16 -6.35
N ASP A 234 3.68 -11.82 -7.48
CA ASP A 234 4.65 -12.92 -7.58
C ASP A 234 6.07 -12.42 -7.35
N GLN A 235 6.96 -13.31 -6.91
CA GLN A 235 8.36 -12.93 -6.67
C GLN A 235 9.15 -12.64 -7.95
N SER A 236 8.57 -12.87 -9.12
CA SER A 236 9.15 -12.41 -10.38
C SER A 236 8.89 -10.92 -10.63
N ALA A 237 7.96 -10.32 -9.90
CA ALA A 237 7.55 -8.93 -10.12
C ALA A 237 8.36 -7.96 -9.25
N VAL A 238 8.36 -6.69 -9.67
CA VAL A 238 8.84 -5.58 -8.84
C VAL A 238 7.72 -4.56 -8.71
N THR A 239 7.67 -3.86 -7.58
CA THR A 239 6.67 -2.81 -7.42
C THR A 239 7.27 -1.56 -6.79
N PHE A 240 6.90 -0.41 -7.37
CA PHE A 240 7.20 0.90 -6.82
C PHE A 240 5.87 1.60 -6.60
N SER A 241 5.53 1.86 -5.35
CA SER A 241 4.25 2.47 -5.01
C SER A 241 4.51 3.74 -4.20
N THR A 242 3.95 4.84 -4.67
CA THR A 242 3.95 6.11 -3.94
C THR A 242 2.50 6.41 -3.58
N LYS A 243 2.23 6.59 -2.28
CA LYS A 243 0.89 6.89 -1.79
C LYS A 243 0.93 8.20 -1.02
N ARG A 244 0.08 9.12 -1.42
CA ARG A 244 -0.07 10.40 -0.74
C ARG A 244 -1.50 10.55 -0.24
N THR A 245 -1.66 10.81 1.06
CA THR A 245 -2.98 11.05 1.66
C THR A 245 -3.01 12.44 2.27
N ASP A 246 -3.96 13.24 1.83
CA ASP A 246 -4.20 14.59 2.38
C ASP A 246 -5.46 14.54 3.24
N LEU A 247 -5.36 15.06 4.47
CA LEU A 247 -6.46 15.00 5.44
C LEU A 247 -6.88 16.40 5.87
N GLY A 248 -8.18 16.66 5.81
CA GLY A 248 -8.77 17.92 6.24
C GLY A 248 -9.04 17.96 7.74
N GLN A 249 -9.79 18.96 8.16
CA GLN A 249 -10.08 19.18 9.58
C GLN A 249 -10.84 18.00 10.19
N ASP A 250 -10.30 17.46 11.28
CA ASP A 250 -10.89 16.32 12.00
C ASP A 250 -11.09 15.08 11.12
N ALA A 251 -10.41 15.02 9.98
CA ALA A 251 -10.43 13.87 9.10
C ALA A 251 -9.59 12.74 9.70
N LYS A 252 -9.95 11.51 9.38
CA LYS A 252 -9.26 10.36 9.93
C LYS A 252 -9.03 9.30 8.86
N VAL A 253 -7.79 8.78 8.81
CA VAL A 253 -7.49 7.63 7.97
C VAL A 253 -6.83 6.55 8.80
N ASN A 254 -7.26 5.30 8.59
CA ASN A 254 -6.57 4.12 9.10
C ASN A 254 -6.12 3.32 7.87
N TRP A 255 -4.82 3.05 7.79
CA TRP A 255 -4.27 2.30 6.66
C TRP A 255 -3.57 1.07 7.18
N TYR A 256 -3.96 -0.09 6.68
CA TYR A 256 -3.37 -1.38 7.05
C TYR A 256 -2.74 -1.98 5.81
N SER A 257 -1.45 -2.29 5.88
CA SER A 257 -0.73 -2.85 4.73
C SER A 257 -0.15 -4.20 5.09
N GLY A 258 -0.43 -5.20 4.26
CA GLY A 258 0.24 -6.49 4.30
C GLY A 258 1.06 -6.63 3.02
N LEU A 259 2.37 -6.64 3.13
CA LEU A 259 3.27 -6.67 1.98
C LEU A 259 3.99 -8.00 1.97
N PHE A 260 3.65 -8.87 1.03
CA PHE A 260 4.10 -10.25 1.01
C PHE A 260 4.82 -10.65 -0.27
N GLY A 261 4.57 -9.97 -1.36
CA GLY A 261 5.04 -10.37 -2.67
C GLY A 261 6.16 -9.51 -3.23
N SER A 262 6.46 -9.72 -4.50
CA SER A 262 7.48 -9.02 -5.29
C SER A 262 8.92 -9.40 -4.90
N MET A 263 9.80 -9.31 -5.88
CA MET A 263 11.25 -9.40 -5.63
C MET A 263 11.72 -8.14 -4.92
N LEU A 264 11.19 -6.99 -5.36
CA LEU A 264 11.45 -5.70 -4.73
C LEU A 264 10.11 -5.00 -4.51
N SER A 265 9.86 -4.59 -3.28
CA SER A 265 8.70 -3.77 -2.90
C SER A 265 9.23 -2.44 -2.39
N ARG A 266 9.09 -1.40 -3.18
CA ARG A 266 9.48 -0.06 -2.77
C ARG A 266 8.20 0.76 -2.58
N TYR A 267 7.94 1.15 -1.34
CA TYR A 267 6.77 1.96 -1.00
C TYR A 267 7.22 3.27 -0.38
N LYS A 268 6.66 4.36 -0.88
CA LYS A 268 6.80 5.68 -0.25
C LYS A 268 5.39 6.14 0.12
N ILE A 269 5.14 6.23 1.41
CA ILE A 269 3.80 6.50 1.93
C ILE A 269 3.88 7.82 2.71
N GLU A 270 3.05 8.78 2.33
CA GLU A 270 3.04 10.10 2.98
C GLU A 270 1.66 10.51 3.41
N TYR A 271 1.56 10.98 4.63
CA TYR A 271 0.35 11.56 5.19
C TYR A 271 0.58 13.04 5.40
N PHE A 272 -0.36 13.86 4.91
CA PHE A 272 -0.34 15.30 5.13
C PHE A 272 -1.56 15.66 5.97
N LEU A 273 -1.29 15.97 7.23
CA LEU A 273 -2.33 16.31 8.20
C LEU A 273 -2.58 17.80 8.10
N ASN A 274 -3.37 18.18 7.07
CA ASN A 274 -3.54 19.56 6.65
C ASN A 274 -4.53 20.36 7.50
N GLY A 275 -5.53 19.68 8.05
CA GLY A 275 -6.55 20.33 8.85
C GLY A 275 -6.33 20.12 10.33
N THR A 276 -6.77 21.10 11.15
CA THR A 276 -6.70 20.96 12.59
C THR A 276 -7.42 19.69 13.03
N GLY A 277 -6.79 18.91 13.91
CA GLY A 277 -7.40 17.68 14.43
C GLY A 277 -7.33 16.47 13.51
N ALA A 278 -6.69 16.60 12.35
CA ALA A 278 -6.53 15.46 11.43
C ALA A 278 -5.73 14.33 12.08
N SER A 279 -6.03 13.10 11.72
CA SER A 279 -5.42 11.93 12.34
C SER A 279 -5.13 10.84 11.31
N SER A 280 -3.91 10.29 11.35
CA SER A 280 -3.55 9.14 10.53
C SER A 280 -3.00 8.02 11.41
N ASN A 281 -3.40 6.80 11.09
CA ASN A 281 -2.92 5.60 11.76
C ASN A 281 -2.53 4.59 10.69
N ASP A 282 -1.22 4.26 10.64
CA ASP A 282 -0.66 3.40 9.59
C ASP A 282 -0.03 2.18 10.24
N SER A 283 -0.49 0.99 9.83
CA SER A 283 0.00 -0.29 10.34
C SER A 283 0.51 -1.11 9.16
N GLU A 284 1.77 -1.53 9.22
CA GLU A 284 2.41 -2.24 8.11
C GLU A 284 2.99 -3.56 8.61
N VAL A 285 2.62 -4.65 7.94
CA VAL A 285 3.18 -5.97 8.20
C VAL A 285 3.89 -6.45 6.94
N ILE A 286 5.15 -6.81 7.09
CA ILE A 286 5.98 -7.30 5.99
C ILE A 286 6.43 -8.71 6.35
N PHE A 287 6.30 -9.64 5.40
CA PHE A 287 6.84 -10.98 5.58
C PHE A 287 7.66 -11.33 4.35
N GLY A 288 8.98 -11.38 4.52
CA GLY A 288 9.91 -11.66 3.44
C GLY A 288 10.52 -13.04 3.53
N ASN A 289 10.75 -13.64 2.37
CA ASN A 289 11.51 -14.89 2.28
C ASN A 289 12.38 -14.86 1.03
N ASN A 290 13.13 -15.93 0.79
CA ASN A 290 14.07 -16.03 -0.34
C ASN A 290 14.99 -14.82 -0.39
N GLU A 291 15.05 -14.10 -1.48
CA GLU A 291 15.90 -12.92 -1.63
C GLU A 291 15.12 -11.62 -1.80
N GLN A 292 13.89 -11.61 -1.33
CA GLN A 292 13.04 -10.42 -1.42
C GLN A 292 13.64 -9.22 -0.71
N SER A 293 13.41 -8.04 -1.27
CA SER A 293 13.79 -6.77 -0.65
C SER A 293 12.56 -5.89 -0.46
N PHE A 294 12.44 -5.30 0.71
CA PHE A 294 11.36 -4.36 1.03
C PHE A 294 12.00 -3.03 1.44
N ASP A 295 11.71 -1.99 0.69
CA ASP A 295 12.22 -0.64 0.92
C ASP A 295 11.01 0.24 1.18
N ILE A 296 10.74 0.52 2.45
CA ILE A 296 9.52 1.19 2.87
C ILE A 296 9.86 2.52 3.53
N GLN A 297 9.28 3.59 3.01
CA GLN A 297 9.42 4.93 3.60
C GLN A 297 8.02 5.43 3.95
N THR A 298 7.80 5.76 5.23
CA THR A 298 6.51 6.27 5.67
C THR A 298 6.72 7.59 6.42
N ASN A 299 6.16 8.67 5.90
CA ASN A 299 6.34 10.02 6.44
C ASN A 299 5.02 10.58 6.93
N VAL A 300 5.06 11.28 8.07
CA VAL A 300 3.90 11.99 8.59
C VAL A 300 4.23 13.46 8.67
N ASN A 301 3.44 14.27 7.98
CA ASN A 301 3.64 15.72 7.90
C ASN A 301 2.51 16.42 8.64
N HIS A 302 2.83 17.02 9.80
CA HIS A 302 1.87 17.74 10.63
C HIS A 302 1.87 19.20 10.15
N GLU A 303 0.78 19.57 9.47
CA GLU A 303 0.66 20.89 8.85
C GLU A 303 -0.21 21.86 9.65
N SER A 304 -0.97 21.35 10.63
CA SER A 304 -1.93 22.14 11.42
C SER A 304 -1.93 21.67 12.87
N PRO A 305 -2.49 22.48 13.80
CA PRO A 305 -2.47 22.12 15.23
C PRO A 305 -3.30 20.89 15.57
N ALA A 306 -2.94 20.26 16.69
CA ALA A 306 -3.69 19.16 17.31
C ALA A 306 -3.87 17.96 16.37
N THR A 307 -2.86 17.70 15.54
CA THR A 307 -2.91 16.56 14.62
C THR A 307 -2.21 15.34 15.24
N GLU A 308 -2.67 14.16 14.87
CA GLU A 308 -2.11 12.92 15.39
C GLU A 308 -1.64 12.01 14.26
N GLY A 309 -0.43 11.48 14.39
CA GLY A 309 0.10 10.54 13.42
C GLY A 309 0.75 9.36 14.10
N ARG A 310 0.37 8.15 13.66
CA ARG A 310 0.95 6.95 14.22
C ARG A 310 1.33 6.01 13.09
N VAL A 311 2.57 5.53 13.11
CA VAL A 311 3.09 4.56 12.14
C VAL A 311 3.74 3.43 12.91
N VAL A 312 3.28 2.20 12.66
CA VAL A 312 3.92 1.01 13.21
C VAL A 312 4.19 0.04 12.06
N GLU A 313 5.46 -0.25 11.82
CA GLU A 313 5.87 -1.22 10.81
C GLU A 313 6.52 -2.40 11.51
N LYS A 314 6.10 -3.61 11.16
CA LYS A 314 6.71 -4.85 11.67
C LYS A 314 7.08 -5.75 10.50
N SER A 315 8.36 -6.16 10.47
CA SER A 315 8.90 -7.01 9.42
C SER A 315 9.32 -8.36 9.99
N ILE A 316 8.95 -9.42 9.30
CA ILE A 316 9.36 -10.79 9.60
C ILE A 316 10.18 -11.27 8.41
N LEU A 317 11.45 -11.60 8.65
CA LEU A 317 12.37 -11.86 7.53
C LEU A 317 13.02 -13.23 7.66
N ARG A 318 12.84 -14.03 6.61
CA ARG A 318 13.42 -15.37 6.48
C ARG A 318 14.48 -15.39 5.38
N ASN A 319 15.28 -16.42 5.37
CA ASN A 319 16.28 -16.70 4.34
C ASN A 319 17.23 -15.53 4.15
N LYS A 320 17.32 -14.99 2.94
CA LYS A 320 18.18 -13.84 2.61
C LYS A 320 17.38 -12.58 2.35
N SER A 321 16.15 -12.54 2.83
CA SER A 321 15.30 -11.37 2.59
C SER A 321 15.79 -10.18 3.42
N LYS A 322 15.45 -8.98 2.93
CA LYS A 322 15.91 -7.73 3.51
C LYS A 322 14.76 -6.74 3.67
N SER A 323 14.82 -5.93 4.71
CA SER A 323 13.94 -4.78 4.80
C SER A 323 14.74 -3.52 5.14
N LEU A 324 14.31 -2.42 4.58
CA LEU A 324 14.80 -1.08 4.92
C LEU A 324 13.58 -0.25 5.29
N PHE A 325 13.53 0.22 6.52
CA PHE A 325 12.45 1.09 6.98
C PHE A 325 12.99 2.50 7.14
N LYS A 326 12.40 3.44 6.39
CA LYS A 326 12.71 4.86 6.48
C LYS A 326 11.44 5.58 6.92
N GLY A 327 11.61 6.60 7.73
CA GLY A 327 10.44 7.35 8.14
C GLY A 327 10.81 8.71 8.67
N MET A 328 9.93 9.69 8.46
CA MET A 328 10.16 11.03 8.93
C MET A 328 8.87 11.58 9.55
N ILE A 329 9.02 12.15 10.73
CA ILE A 329 7.95 12.93 11.32
C ILE A 329 8.36 14.40 11.14
N ARG A 330 7.54 15.16 10.42
CA ARG A 330 7.74 16.60 10.25
C ARG A 330 6.61 17.35 10.92
N ILE A 331 6.95 18.24 11.84
CA ILE A 331 5.94 19.03 12.54
C ILE A 331 6.27 20.51 12.30
N LYS A 332 5.40 21.20 11.58
CA LYS A 332 5.59 22.59 11.23
C LYS A 332 5.40 23.51 12.45
N GLU A 333 5.91 24.73 12.34
CA GLU A 333 5.88 25.71 13.43
C GLU A 333 4.46 25.96 13.95
N ASN A 334 3.47 26.00 13.06
CA ASN A 334 2.09 26.25 13.45
C ASN A 334 1.35 25.01 13.96
N ALA A 335 1.96 23.84 13.90
CA ALA A 335 1.29 22.58 14.25
C ALA A 335 1.48 22.22 15.74
N SER A 336 1.20 23.15 16.61
CA SER A 336 1.30 22.94 18.06
C SER A 336 0.26 21.90 18.54
N LYS A 337 0.55 21.30 19.70
CA LYS A 337 -0.31 20.31 20.35
C LYS A 337 -0.51 19.04 19.52
N SER A 338 0.40 18.79 18.58
CA SER A 338 0.37 17.58 17.78
C SER A 338 1.08 16.45 18.51
N ASN A 339 0.71 15.23 18.15
CA ASN A 339 1.24 14.01 18.76
C ASN A 339 1.60 13.04 17.63
N SER A 340 2.85 12.54 17.64
CA SER A 340 3.29 11.67 16.57
C SER A 340 4.18 10.54 17.10
N PHE A 341 3.98 9.35 16.52
CA PHE A 341 4.71 8.15 16.90
C PHE A 341 5.08 7.38 15.65
N LEU A 342 6.34 6.96 15.56
CA LEU A 342 6.80 6.18 14.41
C LEU A 342 7.70 5.06 14.91
N SER A 343 7.35 3.82 14.59
CA SER A 343 8.08 2.65 15.04
C SER A 343 8.30 1.66 13.91
N GLY A 344 9.54 1.21 13.75
CA GLY A 344 9.89 0.13 12.83
C GLY A 344 10.60 -0.96 13.59
N ARG A 345 10.03 -2.16 13.59
CA ARG A 345 10.59 -3.31 14.29
C ARG A 345 10.67 -4.51 13.37
N SER A 346 11.78 -5.23 13.46
CA SER A 346 12.01 -6.41 12.63
C SER A 346 12.43 -7.60 13.48
N ILE A 347 12.00 -8.79 13.05
CA ILE A 347 12.51 -10.03 13.61
C ILE A 347 13.13 -10.83 12.48
N LEU A 348 14.38 -11.26 12.69
CA LEU A 348 15.15 -12.02 11.71
C LEU A 348 15.11 -13.50 12.11
N LEU A 349 14.55 -14.33 11.24
CA LEU A 349 14.42 -15.76 11.51
C LEU A 349 15.64 -16.54 11.05
N ASP A 350 16.48 -15.97 10.18
CA ASP A 350 17.68 -16.60 9.65
C ASP A 350 18.85 -15.64 9.73
N LYS A 351 20.05 -16.18 9.84
CA LYS A 351 21.28 -15.39 9.99
C LYS A 351 21.60 -14.51 8.78
N ASP A 352 21.10 -14.88 7.61
CA ASP A 352 21.38 -14.13 6.38
C ASP A 352 20.29 -13.08 6.07
N ALA A 353 19.23 -13.04 6.86
CA ALA A 353 18.23 -11.99 6.76
C ALA A 353 18.79 -10.69 7.34
N LYS A 354 18.37 -9.55 6.79
CA LYS A 354 18.89 -8.25 7.21
C LYS A 354 17.77 -7.22 7.32
N SER A 355 17.92 -6.31 8.27
CA SER A 355 16.99 -5.20 8.39
C SER A 355 17.74 -3.95 8.84
N ASP A 356 17.42 -2.83 8.20
CA ASP A 356 17.93 -1.51 8.58
C ASP A 356 16.75 -0.57 8.81
N ALA A 357 16.93 0.39 9.72
CA ALA A 357 15.91 1.39 9.98
C ALA A 357 16.57 2.76 10.13
N ILE A 358 15.98 3.75 9.46
CA ILE A 358 16.49 5.13 9.47
C ILE A 358 15.33 6.07 9.80
N PRO A 359 14.91 6.16 11.06
CA PRO A 359 13.86 7.09 11.44
C PRO A 359 14.41 8.51 11.64
N GLY A 360 13.57 9.51 11.43
CA GLY A 360 13.98 10.90 11.60
C GLY A 360 12.85 11.77 12.14
N LEU A 361 13.25 12.90 12.71
CA LEU A 361 12.34 13.91 13.24
C LEU A 361 12.79 15.30 12.74
N GLU A 362 11.84 16.08 12.23
CA GLU A 362 12.03 17.48 11.90
C GLU A 362 10.93 18.27 12.60
N ILE A 363 11.24 18.85 13.73
CA ILE A 363 10.26 19.48 14.61
C ILE A 363 10.58 20.95 14.77
N PHE A 364 9.63 21.82 14.43
CA PHE A 364 9.80 23.26 14.44
C PHE A 364 8.97 23.98 15.49
N THR A 365 8.39 23.24 16.46
CA THR A 365 7.65 23.80 17.60
C THR A 365 7.91 22.95 18.83
N ASN A 366 7.87 23.58 20.02
CA ASN A 366 8.12 22.89 21.29
C ASN A 366 6.88 22.20 21.86
N ASP A 367 5.70 22.62 21.46
CA ASP A 367 4.45 22.20 22.09
C ASP A 367 3.88 20.98 21.38
N VAL A 368 4.65 19.88 21.39
CA VAL A 368 4.27 18.64 20.72
C VAL A 368 4.84 17.44 21.48
N LYS A 369 4.31 16.27 21.17
CA LYS A 369 4.91 14.99 21.55
C LYS A 369 5.28 14.27 20.25
N ALA A 370 6.52 13.90 20.13
CA ALA A 370 6.98 13.16 18.95
C ALA A 370 8.03 12.16 19.38
N THR A 371 7.79 10.89 19.07
CA THR A 371 8.73 9.82 19.40
C THR A 371 8.91 8.92 18.20
N HIS A 372 10.12 8.37 18.08
CA HIS A 372 10.39 7.35 17.09
C HIS A 372 11.20 6.24 17.75
N SER A 373 11.07 5.04 17.22
CA SER A 373 11.87 3.91 17.67
C SER A 373 12.14 2.97 16.52
N ALA A 374 13.24 2.24 16.65
CA ALA A 374 13.60 1.24 15.66
C ALA A 374 14.33 0.12 16.40
N SER A 375 14.02 -1.11 16.02
CA SER A 375 14.72 -2.25 16.59
C SER A 375 14.77 -3.39 15.59
N VAL A 376 15.86 -4.15 15.68
CA VAL A 376 16.05 -5.37 14.91
C VAL A 376 16.47 -6.45 15.89
N ALA A 377 15.73 -7.56 15.91
CA ALA A 377 16.03 -8.67 16.79
C ALA A 377 16.24 -9.94 15.98
N GLN A 378 17.32 -10.66 16.29
CA GLN A 378 17.50 -12.02 15.82
C GLN A 378 16.56 -12.91 16.61
N ILE A 379 15.99 -13.94 15.99
CA ILE A 379 15.12 -14.86 16.74
C ILE A 379 15.92 -15.47 17.90
N ASP A 380 15.30 -15.56 19.06
CA ASP A 380 15.97 -16.00 20.27
C ASP A 380 16.02 -17.52 20.35
N GLU A 381 17.22 -18.08 20.20
CA GLU A 381 17.42 -19.53 20.22
C GLU A 381 17.09 -20.15 21.59
N GLU A 382 17.22 -19.37 22.67
CA GLU A 382 16.83 -19.87 24.01
C GLU A 382 15.31 -19.98 24.11
N GLN A 383 14.57 -19.03 23.53
CA GLN A 383 13.12 -19.14 23.49
C GLN A 383 12.68 -20.32 22.63
N ILE A 384 13.34 -20.54 21.49
CA ILE A 384 13.06 -21.71 20.64
C ILE A 384 13.28 -22.99 21.45
N PHE A 385 14.40 -23.09 22.13
CA PHE A 385 14.72 -24.26 22.97
C PHE A 385 13.65 -24.48 24.03
N TYR A 386 13.28 -23.41 24.74
CA TYR A 386 12.25 -23.49 25.79
C TYR A 386 10.93 -24.02 25.23
N LEU A 387 10.49 -23.49 24.09
CA LEU A 387 9.24 -23.92 23.47
C LEU A 387 9.31 -25.38 23.00
N LYS A 388 10.49 -25.82 22.52
CA LYS A 388 10.68 -27.21 22.13
C LYS A 388 10.59 -28.15 23.35
N THR A 389 11.02 -27.70 24.53
CA THR A 389 10.82 -28.48 25.77
C THR A 389 9.36 -28.63 26.13
N ARG A 390 8.50 -27.76 25.58
CA ARG A 390 7.05 -27.84 25.76
C ARG A 390 6.36 -28.58 24.63
N CYS A 391 7.11 -29.44 23.93
CA CYS A 391 6.61 -30.33 22.89
C CYS A 391 6.23 -29.63 21.58
N LEU A 392 6.72 -28.41 21.36
CA LEU A 392 6.55 -27.74 20.06
C LEU A 392 7.69 -28.11 19.12
N SER A 393 7.40 -28.26 17.83
CA SER A 393 8.45 -28.41 16.85
C SER A 393 9.22 -27.07 16.69
N HIS A 394 10.35 -27.11 16.01
CA HIS A 394 11.10 -25.88 15.74
C HIS A 394 10.23 -24.87 14.99
N GLU A 395 9.51 -25.33 13.95
CA GLU A 395 8.63 -24.49 13.15
C GLU A 395 7.48 -23.93 13.99
N GLU A 396 6.85 -24.75 14.81
CA GLU A 396 5.79 -24.30 15.71
C GLU A 396 6.29 -23.25 16.70
N ALA A 397 7.52 -23.45 17.20
CA ALA A 397 8.14 -22.49 18.12
C ALA A 397 8.37 -21.14 17.43
N GLU A 398 8.91 -21.18 16.21
CA GLU A 398 9.10 -19.95 15.42
C GLU A 398 7.78 -19.20 15.19
N ARG A 399 6.73 -19.94 14.79
CA ARG A 399 5.42 -19.34 14.54
C ARG A 399 4.85 -18.70 15.80
N THR A 400 5.03 -19.34 16.95
CA THR A 400 4.58 -18.82 18.24
C THR A 400 5.25 -17.49 18.57
N ILE A 401 6.55 -17.41 18.33
CA ILE A 401 7.32 -16.17 18.58
C ILE A 401 6.86 -15.07 17.62
N VAL A 402 6.64 -15.40 16.35
CA VAL A 402 6.17 -14.44 15.36
C VAL A 402 4.76 -13.93 15.72
N GLU A 403 3.88 -14.80 16.15
CA GLU A 403 2.54 -14.40 16.60
C GLU A 403 2.61 -13.41 17.76
N GLY A 404 3.49 -13.68 18.73
CA GLY A 404 3.70 -12.76 19.85
C GLY A 404 4.27 -11.43 19.41
N PHE A 405 5.17 -11.44 18.44
CA PHE A 405 5.76 -10.23 17.88
C PHE A 405 4.69 -9.35 17.20
N LEU A 406 3.74 -9.96 16.52
CA LEU A 406 2.70 -9.24 15.78
C LEU A 406 1.49 -8.87 16.64
N GLU A 407 1.27 -9.54 17.75
CA GLU A 407 0.07 -9.39 18.58
C GLU A 407 -0.28 -7.94 18.93
N PRO A 408 0.67 -7.11 19.42
CA PRO A 408 0.31 -5.73 19.77
C PRO A 408 -0.21 -4.92 18.59
N LEU A 409 0.24 -5.24 17.37
CA LEU A 409 -0.23 -4.54 16.18
C LEU A 409 -1.53 -5.14 15.67
N SER A 410 -1.64 -6.46 15.61
CA SER A 410 -2.82 -7.12 15.06
C SER A 410 -4.07 -6.86 15.90
N ARG A 411 -3.93 -6.68 17.21
CA ARG A 411 -5.07 -6.35 18.08
C ARG A 411 -5.78 -5.06 17.68
N LYS A 412 -5.08 -4.15 17.03
CA LYS A 412 -5.64 -2.85 16.64
C LYS A 412 -6.35 -2.89 15.30
N MET A 413 -6.27 -4.01 14.60
CA MET A 413 -6.91 -4.19 13.31
C MET A 413 -8.31 -4.77 13.47
N SER A 414 -9.18 -4.53 12.49
CA SER A 414 -10.47 -5.21 12.46
C SER A 414 -10.24 -6.72 12.35
N PHE A 415 -11.23 -7.51 12.75
CA PHE A 415 -11.13 -8.96 12.66
C PHE A 415 -10.84 -9.42 11.23
N GLN A 416 -11.49 -8.80 10.25
CA GLN A 416 -11.32 -9.20 8.85
C GLN A 416 -9.89 -8.95 8.37
N VAL A 417 -9.34 -7.77 8.65
CA VAL A 417 -7.97 -7.44 8.24
C VAL A 417 -6.98 -8.37 8.92
N ARG A 418 -7.17 -8.58 10.22
CA ARG A 418 -6.29 -9.45 11.01
C ARG A 418 -6.31 -10.87 10.46
N ALA A 419 -7.50 -11.38 10.12
CA ALA A 419 -7.65 -12.72 9.56
C ALA A 419 -6.95 -12.84 8.22
N TRP A 420 -7.10 -11.86 7.34
CA TRP A 420 -6.43 -11.86 6.04
C TRP A 420 -4.91 -11.90 6.22
N ILE A 421 -4.38 -11.05 7.09
CA ILE A 421 -2.93 -10.99 7.30
C ILE A 421 -2.42 -12.31 7.91
N ALA A 422 -3.14 -12.86 8.89
CA ALA A 422 -2.77 -14.15 9.49
C ALA A 422 -2.78 -15.26 8.44
N TYR A 423 -3.80 -15.29 7.60
CA TYR A 423 -3.91 -16.30 6.53
C TYR A 423 -2.76 -16.19 5.53
N LEU A 424 -2.39 -14.95 5.15
CA LEU A 424 -1.29 -14.75 4.21
C LEU A 424 0.07 -15.12 4.83
N ILE A 425 0.27 -14.86 6.10
CA ILE A 425 1.49 -15.29 6.80
C ILE A 425 1.58 -16.83 6.78
N GLU A 426 0.47 -17.51 7.12
CA GLU A 426 0.40 -18.97 7.06
C GLU A 426 0.71 -19.50 5.67
N SER A 427 0.08 -18.89 4.66
CA SER A 427 0.26 -19.29 3.26
C SER A 427 1.70 -19.16 2.83
N LYS A 428 2.32 -18.05 3.17
CA LYS A 428 3.71 -17.81 2.80
C LYS A 428 4.66 -18.73 3.55
N TRP A 429 4.37 -18.99 4.82
CA TRP A 429 5.15 -19.92 5.62
C TRP A 429 5.16 -21.32 4.99
N ASP A 430 4.01 -21.74 4.48
CA ASP A 430 3.83 -23.05 3.87
C ASP A 430 4.11 -23.08 2.36
N ASN A 431 4.64 -22.00 1.79
CA ASN A 431 4.91 -21.84 0.36
C ASN A 431 3.68 -22.05 -0.51
N ARG A 432 2.50 -21.66 0.00
CA ARG A 432 1.26 -21.69 -0.78
C ARG A 432 1.13 -20.41 -1.60
N GLU A 433 0.33 -20.49 -2.65
CA GLU A 433 0.01 -19.33 -3.48
C GLU A 433 -0.67 -18.25 -2.63
N LEU A 434 -0.24 -17.00 -2.80
CA LEU A 434 -0.79 -15.89 -2.04
C LEU A 434 -2.09 -15.42 -2.68
N SER A 435 -3.18 -15.56 -1.94
CA SER A 435 -4.48 -15.04 -2.33
C SER A 435 -5.36 -15.02 -1.09
N ILE A 436 -6.15 -13.99 -0.92
CA ILE A 436 -7.18 -14.05 0.11
C ILE A 436 -8.41 -14.72 -0.49
N ASN A 437 -9.21 -15.32 0.35
CA ASN A 437 -10.43 -16.00 -0.09
C ASN A 437 -11.47 -15.92 1.02
N THR A 438 -12.69 -16.31 0.69
CA THR A 438 -13.80 -16.28 1.64
C THR A 438 -14.35 -17.70 1.90
N ASP A 439 -13.50 -18.71 1.68
CA ASP A 439 -13.91 -20.08 1.93
C ASP A 439 -13.90 -20.43 3.43
N GLU A 440 -14.20 -21.69 3.73
CA GLU A 440 -14.30 -22.17 5.11
C GLU A 440 -13.00 -21.97 5.91
N GLU A 441 -11.84 -22.07 5.25
CA GLU A 441 -10.56 -21.90 5.92
C GLU A 441 -10.43 -20.49 6.47
N LEU A 442 -10.75 -19.48 5.65
CA LEU A 442 -10.68 -18.11 6.11
C LEU A 442 -11.71 -17.84 7.19
N ALA A 443 -12.91 -18.40 7.07
CA ALA A 443 -13.94 -18.29 8.11
C ALA A 443 -13.44 -18.84 9.45
N LYS A 444 -12.71 -19.95 9.42
CA LYS A 444 -12.10 -20.53 10.62
C LYS A 444 -11.04 -19.58 11.21
N PHE A 445 -10.22 -18.95 10.35
CA PHE A 445 -9.25 -17.97 10.81
C PHE A 445 -9.93 -16.79 11.50
N VAL A 446 -11.03 -16.30 10.95
CA VAL A 446 -11.79 -15.21 11.56
C VAL A 446 -12.30 -15.63 12.93
N GLU A 447 -12.89 -16.82 13.04
CA GLU A 447 -13.39 -17.35 14.32
C GLU A 447 -12.29 -17.47 15.36
N ILE A 448 -11.14 -18.03 14.99
CA ILE A 448 -10.00 -18.21 15.89
C ILE A 448 -9.50 -16.85 16.37
N GLU A 449 -9.37 -15.89 15.47
CA GLU A 449 -8.89 -14.56 15.82
C GLU A 449 -9.87 -13.83 16.75
N GLU A 450 -11.17 -13.97 16.53
CA GLU A 450 -12.18 -13.41 17.41
C GLU A 450 -12.07 -14.01 18.82
N THR A 451 -11.92 -15.32 18.91
CA THR A 451 -11.78 -16.02 20.20
C THR A 451 -10.53 -15.54 20.92
N ARG A 452 -9.40 -15.45 20.22
CA ARG A 452 -8.15 -14.95 20.81
C ARG A 452 -8.29 -13.53 21.33
N TYR A 453 -8.98 -12.69 20.59
CA TYR A 453 -9.19 -11.30 20.99
C TYR A 453 -9.98 -11.22 22.29
N ASP A 454 -11.05 -11.99 22.40
CA ASP A 454 -11.89 -12.03 23.59
C ASP A 454 -11.12 -12.55 24.81
N GLU A 455 -10.35 -13.62 24.64
CA GLU A 455 -9.52 -14.19 25.70
C GLU A 455 -8.47 -13.18 26.18
N ASN A 456 -7.82 -12.50 25.24
CA ASN A 456 -6.78 -11.52 25.58
C ASN A 456 -7.39 -10.30 26.28
N SER A 457 -8.59 -9.88 25.91
CA SER A 457 -9.23 -8.74 26.57
C SER A 457 -9.60 -9.07 28.01
N GLU A 458 -10.00 -10.30 28.28
CA GLU A 458 -10.27 -10.77 29.64
C GLU A 458 -8.99 -10.81 30.47
N ILE A 459 -7.90 -11.29 29.89
CA ILE A 459 -6.60 -11.34 30.56
C ILE A 459 -6.11 -9.92 30.89
N GLU A 460 -6.24 -8.99 29.97
CA GLU A 460 -5.81 -7.60 30.19
C GLU A 460 -6.62 -6.94 31.32
N GLN A 461 -7.92 -7.22 31.38
CA GLN A 461 -8.75 -6.70 32.47
C GLN A 461 -8.31 -7.24 33.82
N HIS A 462 -7.85 -8.50 33.83
CA HIS A 462 -7.38 -9.13 35.09
C HIS A 462 -6.06 -8.51 35.57
N TYR A 463 -5.20 -8.07 34.65
CA TYR A 463 -3.91 -7.49 35.04
C TYR A 463 -3.99 -6.01 35.42
N LYS A 464 -5.06 -5.31 35.06
CA LYS A 464 -5.21 -3.88 35.37
C LYS A 464 -5.53 -3.60 36.83
N TYR A 465 -5.85 -4.62 37.58
CA TYR A 465 -6.24 -4.47 38.99
C TYR A 465 -5.27 -5.11 40.01
N ARG A 466 -4.00 -5.29 39.60
CA ARG A 466 -2.93 -5.76 40.52
C ARG A 466 -1.81 -4.75 40.64
#